data_c689ca2268b15cabab1692aba415c602
#
_entry.id   c689ca2268b15cabab1692aba415c602
#
_cell.length_a   1.000
_cell.length_b   1.000
_cell.length_c   1.000
_cell.angle_alpha   90.00
_cell.angle_beta   90.00
_cell.angle_gamma   90.00
#
_symmetry.space_group_name_H-M   'P 1'
#
loop_
_entity.id
_entity.type
_entity.pdbx_description
1 polymer ?
#
loop_
_entity_poly.entity_id
_entity_poly.type
_entity_poly.pdbx_seq_one_letter_code
_entity_poly.pdbx_strand_id
1 'polypeptide(L)'
;MEAARVRAANASEVVCAAWASELVRGAAWLEDVGAKWVRPHRFWPEQERALGSCAAWYPGIYRQMAPCCAGVRLEFETDASELVLEIALDAEPAATSRVLAGVAEKGLLAPGAHDALAVDVDGKRLADVPLDAVEPPAEHGPRGSEVAFELAAGAASGDLLQLPGFADASRVCVWLPALRGARLGRVRGNGTFLRPVERDATVRRLLVLGDSVAQGFVCDSPAASWPAIVARERGLDLVNQSVGGQVFQPSALVGLDRLDAPDVVIVALGANYSYGRASVAVVSREVTEYLSRVDALWPDASLLVMVPPAGGKTSVPGSCYPFIGKIIGDAVARVRVRRVSEGRVAVYEVVQPELGEELLSDADGHPTAEGARILADFVDARLDELLECTCLRDFGQFGRCGACLGTAATPEDAIAGERGDDPADSIEDEE
;
A
#
# COMPACT_ATOMS: atom_id res chain seq x y z
N MET A 1 1.39 0.93 29.23
CA MET A 1 2.42 0.77 28.20
C MET A 1 3.29 2.01 28.25
N GLU A 2 4.55 1.87 28.59
CA GLU A 2 5.48 2.98 28.67
C GLU A 2 5.91 3.34 27.26
N ALA A 3 5.68 4.60 26.85
CA ALA A 3 6.02 5.08 25.54
C ALA A 3 7.54 5.01 25.32
N ALA A 4 7.97 4.51 24.16
CA ALA A 4 9.35 4.56 23.73
C ALA A 4 9.83 6.03 23.81
N ARG A 5 10.89 6.28 24.56
CA ARG A 5 11.41 7.63 24.77
C ARG A 5 12.49 7.90 23.73
N VAL A 6 12.29 8.98 22.96
CA VAL A 6 13.38 9.58 22.20
C VAL A 6 14.41 10.08 23.23
N ARG A 7 15.57 9.45 23.30
CA ARG A 7 16.71 9.91 24.09
C ARG A 7 17.79 10.38 23.14
N ALA A 8 18.47 11.48 23.49
CA ALA A 8 19.77 11.77 22.92
C ALA A 8 20.69 10.55 23.21
N ALA A 9 21.18 9.91 22.16
CA ALA A 9 21.97 8.70 22.27
C ALA A 9 23.24 8.98 23.07
N ASN A 10 23.41 8.32 24.19
CA ASN A 10 24.72 8.27 24.86
C ASN A 10 25.64 7.39 24.00
N ALA A 11 26.62 7.99 23.34
CA ALA A 11 27.50 7.38 22.33
C ALA A 11 28.40 6.23 22.87
N SER A 12 28.18 5.69 24.08
CA SER A 12 29.18 4.90 24.77
C SER A 12 29.12 3.36 24.55
N GLU A 13 28.11 2.83 23.84
CA GLU A 13 28.01 1.36 23.69
C GLU A 13 27.52 0.89 22.31
N VAL A 14 27.85 1.59 21.23
CA VAL A 14 27.57 1.07 19.89
C VAL A 14 28.57 -0.03 19.55
N VAL A 15 28.11 -1.26 19.45
CA VAL A 15 28.93 -2.43 19.16
C VAL A 15 28.73 -2.92 17.73
N CYS A 16 27.51 -2.80 17.17
CA CYS A 16 27.21 -3.20 15.80
C CYS A 16 26.54 -2.07 14.99
N ALA A 17 26.75 -2.10 13.67
CA ALA A 17 26.15 -1.13 12.76
C ALA A 17 26.03 -1.69 11.34
N ALA A 18 24.99 -1.22 10.62
CA ALA A 18 24.84 -1.42 9.18
C ALA A 18 24.36 -0.11 8.50
N TRP A 19 24.63 0.02 7.21
CA TRP A 19 24.11 1.14 6.44
C TRP A 19 22.66 0.88 6.03
N ALA A 20 21.82 1.90 6.10
CA ALA A 20 20.42 1.76 5.70
C ALA A 20 20.27 1.29 4.25
N SER A 21 21.22 1.60 3.37
CA SER A 21 21.24 1.11 1.99
C SER A 21 21.22 -0.41 1.85
N GLU A 22 21.69 -1.13 2.86
CA GLU A 22 21.72 -2.59 2.90
C GLU A 22 20.40 -3.17 3.43
N LEU A 23 19.65 -2.37 4.21
CA LEU A 23 18.51 -2.77 5.00
C LEU A 23 17.16 -2.38 4.38
N VAL A 24 17.13 -1.39 3.47
CA VAL A 24 15.89 -0.86 2.89
C VAL A 24 15.16 -1.91 2.06
N ARG A 25 13.84 -1.99 2.27
CA ARG A 25 12.87 -2.77 1.50
C ARG A 25 11.71 -1.86 1.06
N GLY A 26 11.00 -2.26 0.00
CA GLY A 26 9.82 -1.54 -0.49
C GLY A 26 10.12 -0.29 -1.32
N ALA A 27 11.39 0.03 -1.57
CA ALA A 27 11.81 1.08 -2.49
C ALA A 27 12.07 0.52 -3.90
N ALA A 28 11.76 1.30 -4.94
CA ALA A 28 12.13 0.97 -6.31
C ALA A 28 13.63 1.18 -6.56
N TRP A 29 14.19 2.23 -5.96
CA TRP A 29 15.63 2.51 -6.03
C TRP A 29 16.07 3.40 -4.87
N LEU A 30 17.39 3.48 -4.66
CA LEU A 30 18.01 4.29 -3.63
C LEU A 30 18.89 5.35 -4.28
N GLU A 31 18.62 6.63 -3.95
CA GLU A 31 19.47 7.74 -4.33
C GLU A 31 20.60 7.89 -3.31
N ASP A 32 21.85 7.92 -3.77
CA ASP A 32 23.00 8.31 -2.94
C ASP A 32 22.97 9.84 -2.74
N VAL A 33 22.75 10.29 -1.52
CA VAL A 33 22.72 11.72 -1.18
C VAL A 33 24.00 12.18 -0.50
N GLY A 34 25.06 11.40 -0.59
CA GLY A 34 26.39 11.68 -0.05
C GLY A 34 26.64 11.11 1.34
N ALA A 35 27.92 10.95 1.70
CA ALA A 35 28.38 10.38 2.96
C ALA A 35 27.75 9.02 3.33
N LYS A 36 27.42 8.21 2.31
CA LYS A 36 26.71 6.93 2.42
C LYS A 36 25.25 7.01 2.90
N TRP A 37 24.72 8.22 3.00
CA TRP A 37 23.28 8.40 3.22
C TRP A 37 22.51 8.10 1.93
N VAL A 38 21.32 7.54 2.09
CA VAL A 38 20.44 7.21 0.97
C VAL A 38 19.05 7.80 1.16
N ARG A 39 18.42 8.15 0.05
CA ARG A 39 17.00 8.47 -0.02
C ARG A 39 16.30 7.33 -0.74
N PRO A 40 15.35 6.63 -0.11
CA PRO A 40 14.55 5.64 -0.78
C PRO A 40 13.49 6.31 -1.67
N HIS A 41 13.33 5.81 -2.88
CA HIS A 41 12.30 6.24 -3.82
C HIS A 41 11.37 5.07 -4.15
N ARG A 42 10.06 5.31 -4.07
CA ARG A 42 9.03 4.35 -4.47
C ARG A 42 8.81 4.33 -5.98
N PHE A 43 9.15 5.41 -6.65
CA PHE A 43 8.94 5.63 -8.07
C PHE A 43 10.26 5.90 -8.78
N TRP A 44 10.40 5.41 -10.00
CA TRP A 44 11.51 5.78 -10.86
C TRP A 44 11.39 7.25 -11.29
N PRO A 45 12.51 7.96 -11.63
CA PRO A 45 12.46 9.37 -12.02
C PRO A 45 11.53 9.67 -13.21
N GLU A 46 11.38 8.75 -14.15
CA GLU A 46 10.45 8.88 -15.27
C GLU A 46 8.97 8.69 -14.84
N GLN A 47 8.71 7.84 -13.86
CA GLN A 47 7.36 7.73 -13.28
C GLN A 47 6.97 9.02 -12.55
N GLU A 48 7.86 9.59 -11.74
CA GLU A 48 7.61 10.87 -11.05
C GLU A 48 7.33 11.99 -12.05
N ARG A 49 8.06 12.03 -13.17
CA ARG A 49 7.78 12.98 -14.26
C ARG A 49 6.43 12.73 -14.91
N ALA A 50 6.08 11.48 -15.16
CA ALA A 50 4.79 11.11 -15.72
C ALA A 50 3.63 11.48 -14.78
N LEU A 51 3.74 11.17 -13.49
CA LEU A 51 2.78 11.57 -12.47
C LEU A 51 2.61 13.10 -12.41
N GLY A 52 3.71 13.86 -12.53
CA GLY A 52 3.69 15.32 -12.50
C GLY A 52 3.15 15.99 -13.76
N SER A 53 3.06 15.27 -14.89
CA SER A 53 2.62 15.80 -16.19
C SER A 53 1.21 15.42 -16.59
N CYS A 54 0.53 14.57 -15.82
CA CYS A 54 -0.80 14.13 -16.17
C CYS A 54 -1.85 15.23 -15.95
N ALA A 55 -2.91 15.18 -16.76
CA ALA A 55 -4.08 16.07 -16.66
C ALA A 55 -5.00 15.70 -15.47
N ALA A 56 -4.45 15.09 -14.44
CA ALA A 56 -5.21 14.72 -13.25
C ALA A 56 -5.65 15.94 -12.46
N TRP A 57 -6.69 15.76 -11.66
CA TRP A 57 -7.37 16.77 -10.88
C TRP A 57 -6.44 17.61 -9.99
N TYR A 58 -5.35 16.98 -9.47
CA TYR A 58 -4.42 17.60 -8.53
C TYR A 58 -2.96 17.19 -8.86
N PRO A 59 -2.40 17.59 -10.00
CA PRO A 59 -1.04 17.17 -10.36
C PRO A 59 0.02 17.59 -9.34
N GLY A 60 -0.24 18.66 -8.57
CA GLY A 60 0.62 19.07 -7.46
C GLY A 60 0.68 18.08 -6.31
N ILE A 61 -0.39 17.33 -6.03
CA ILE A 61 -0.41 16.29 -5.01
C ILE A 61 0.55 15.16 -5.37
N TYR A 62 0.58 14.71 -6.62
CA TYR A 62 1.45 13.61 -7.03
C TYR A 62 2.93 13.92 -6.82
N ARG A 63 3.37 15.13 -7.14
CA ARG A 63 4.75 15.58 -6.92
C ARG A 63 5.12 15.62 -5.45
N GLN A 64 4.15 15.93 -4.59
CA GLN A 64 4.36 16.00 -3.16
C GLN A 64 4.36 14.63 -2.50
N MET A 65 3.50 13.70 -3.00
CA MET A 65 3.29 12.40 -2.38
C MET A 65 4.22 11.30 -2.93
N ALA A 66 4.72 11.42 -4.15
CA ALA A 66 5.63 10.44 -4.73
C ALA A 66 6.92 10.24 -3.90
N PRO A 67 7.56 11.29 -3.37
CA PRO A 67 8.76 11.16 -2.52
C PRO A 67 8.50 10.58 -1.13
N CYS A 68 7.24 10.46 -0.70
CA CYS A 68 6.91 9.92 0.63
C CYS A 68 7.21 8.43 0.74
N CYS A 69 7.48 7.95 1.95
CA CYS A 69 8.01 6.60 2.19
C CYS A 69 6.94 5.53 2.46
N ALA A 70 5.69 5.69 1.97
CA ALA A 70 4.63 4.72 2.19
C ALA A 70 5.05 3.28 1.82
N GLY A 71 5.01 2.34 2.77
CA GLY A 71 5.41 0.95 2.57
C GLY A 71 6.92 0.71 2.54
N VAL A 72 7.75 1.76 2.56
CA VAL A 72 9.21 1.63 2.67
C VAL A 72 9.58 1.34 4.12
N ARG A 73 10.52 0.43 4.32
CA ARG A 73 10.92 -0.06 5.63
C ARG A 73 12.38 -0.49 5.65
N LEU A 74 12.96 -0.58 6.85
CA LEU A 74 14.23 -1.25 7.11
C LEU A 74 13.94 -2.63 7.67
N GLU A 75 14.57 -3.68 7.13
CA GLU A 75 14.46 -5.04 7.64
C GLU A 75 15.85 -5.61 7.92
N PHE A 76 16.05 -6.09 9.15
CA PHE A 76 17.31 -6.64 9.59
C PHE A 76 17.13 -7.62 10.76
N GLU A 77 18.17 -8.41 10.99
CA GLU A 77 18.28 -9.28 12.16
C GLU A 77 19.33 -8.71 13.12
N THR A 78 19.05 -8.78 14.40
CA THR A 78 19.94 -8.30 15.48
C THR A 78 19.65 -8.99 16.80
N ASP A 79 20.65 -9.02 17.68
CA ASP A 79 20.53 -9.36 19.09
C ASP A 79 20.59 -8.10 19.99
N ALA A 80 20.51 -6.91 19.41
CA ALA A 80 20.51 -5.65 20.14
C ALA A 80 19.19 -5.44 20.91
N SER A 81 19.27 -4.89 22.10
CA SER A 81 18.11 -4.41 22.87
C SER A 81 17.86 -2.92 22.69
N GLU A 82 18.84 -2.16 22.21
CA GLU A 82 18.72 -0.74 21.89
C GLU A 82 19.23 -0.48 20.49
N LEU A 83 18.49 0.31 19.74
CA LEU A 83 18.83 0.71 18.37
C LEU A 83 18.84 2.23 18.24
N VAL A 84 19.71 2.71 17.37
CA VAL A 84 19.80 4.13 16.97
C VAL A 84 19.77 4.19 15.45
N LEU A 85 18.80 4.92 14.89
CA LEU A 85 18.68 5.21 13.47
C LEU A 85 19.09 6.65 13.18
N GLU A 86 20.02 6.85 12.25
CA GLU A 86 20.33 8.16 11.66
C GLU A 86 19.30 8.47 10.57
N ILE A 87 18.45 9.48 10.79
CA ILE A 87 17.36 9.87 9.90
C ILE A 87 17.25 11.37 9.73
N ALA A 88 16.91 11.84 8.53
CA ALA A 88 16.53 13.22 8.27
C ALA A 88 15.23 13.22 7.46
N LEU A 89 14.21 13.90 7.97
CA LEU A 89 12.91 14.01 7.30
C LEU A 89 12.93 15.16 6.29
N ASP A 90 12.34 14.95 5.13
CA ASP A 90 12.07 16.04 4.19
C ASP A 90 11.00 16.98 4.78
N ALA A 91 10.85 18.17 4.20
CA ALA A 91 9.77 19.07 4.58
C ALA A 91 8.40 18.41 4.41
N GLU A 92 7.49 18.67 5.34
CA GLU A 92 6.14 18.12 5.26
C GLU A 92 5.44 18.64 3.98
N PRO A 93 4.87 17.77 3.15
CA PRO A 93 4.11 18.19 1.99
C PRO A 93 2.88 19.02 2.37
N ALA A 94 2.59 20.11 1.67
CA ALA A 94 1.42 20.95 1.94
C ALA A 94 0.08 20.22 1.83
N ALA A 95 0.02 19.17 1.01
CA ALA A 95 -1.15 18.29 0.91
C ALA A 95 -1.33 17.48 2.20
N THR A 96 -0.25 16.94 2.76
CA THR A 96 -0.23 16.25 4.05
C THR A 96 -0.71 17.19 5.16
N SER A 97 -0.09 18.35 5.31
CA SER A 97 -0.45 19.36 6.34
C SER A 97 -1.93 19.71 6.30
N ARG A 98 -2.50 19.86 5.11
CA ARG A 98 -3.93 20.20 4.94
C ARG A 98 -4.85 19.08 5.41
N VAL A 99 -4.58 17.84 5.02
CA VAL A 99 -5.38 16.67 5.40
C VAL A 99 -5.30 16.47 6.91
N LEU A 100 -4.10 16.51 7.47
CA LEU A 100 -3.88 16.30 8.89
C LEU A 100 -4.50 17.40 9.76
N ALA A 101 -4.46 18.67 9.32
CA ALA A 101 -5.16 19.74 9.99
C ALA A 101 -6.67 19.47 10.10
N GLY A 102 -7.30 19.03 9.00
CA GLY A 102 -8.71 18.69 8.99
C GLY A 102 -9.08 17.51 9.89
N VAL A 103 -8.16 16.56 10.07
CA VAL A 103 -8.36 15.41 10.97
C VAL A 103 -8.12 15.79 12.43
N ALA A 104 -7.09 16.60 12.69
CA ALA A 104 -6.79 17.11 14.03
C ALA A 104 -7.93 17.97 14.59
N GLU A 105 -8.58 18.78 13.75
CA GLU A 105 -9.79 19.55 14.13
C GLU A 105 -10.93 18.64 14.62
N LYS A 106 -11.02 17.40 14.14
CA LYS A 106 -11.98 16.41 14.59
C LYS A 106 -11.53 15.60 15.82
N GLY A 107 -10.30 15.80 16.29
CA GLY A 107 -9.70 15.09 17.42
C GLY A 107 -9.44 13.59 17.13
N LEU A 108 -9.33 13.20 15.86
CA LEU A 108 -9.21 11.80 15.45
C LEU A 108 -7.75 11.32 15.35
N LEU A 109 -6.78 12.24 15.30
CA LEU A 109 -5.37 11.91 15.17
C LEU A 109 -4.55 12.57 16.28
N ALA A 110 -3.68 11.80 16.91
CA ALA A 110 -2.71 12.36 17.83
C ALA A 110 -1.71 13.25 17.08
N PRO A 111 -1.33 14.45 17.60
CA PRO A 111 -0.30 15.27 17.00
C PRO A 111 0.98 14.45 16.79
N GLY A 112 1.58 14.50 15.59
CA GLY A 112 2.82 13.81 15.25
C GLY A 112 2.69 12.32 14.94
N ALA A 113 1.51 11.71 15.02
CA ALA A 113 1.33 10.29 14.74
C ALA A 113 1.76 9.89 13.31
N HIS A 114 1.56 10.77 12.33
CA HIS A 114 1.97 10.58 10.93
C HIS A 114 3.49 10.68 10.69
N ASP A 115 4.22 11.35 11.59
CA ASP A 115 5.68 11.47 11.58
C ASP A 115 6.30 10.50 12.60
N ALA A 116 5.99 9.25 12.50
CA ALA A 116 6.49 8.20 13.36
C ALA A 116 7.22 7.12 12.56
N LEU A 117 8.15 6.44 13.24
CA LEU A 117 8.60 5.11 12.83
C LEU A 117 7.70 4.07 13.48
N ALA A 118 7.26 3.09 12.71
CA ALA A 118 6.55 1.97 13.29
C ALA A 118 7.49 0.78 13.38
N VAL A 119 7.70 0.25 14.58
CA VAL A 119 8.67 -0.82 14.84
C VAL A 119 7.92 -2.13 15.10
N ASP A 120 8.23 -3.15 14.30
CA ASP A 120 7.78 -4.52 14.51
C ASP A 120 8.99 -5.40 14.85
N VAL A 121 8.79 -6.34 15.79
CA VAL A 121 9.78 -7.35 16.16
C VAL A 121 9.13 -8.72 15.99
N ASP A 122 9.78 -9.60 15.24
CA ASP A 122 9.29 -10.95 14.93
C ASP A 122 7.83 -10.96 14.41
N GLY A 123 7.51 -9.98 13.55
CA GLY A 123 6.20 -9.80 12.95
C GLY A 123 5.13 -9.17 13.85
N LYS A 124 5.48 -8.80 15.09
CA LYS A 124 4.54 -8.18 16.04
C LYS A 124 4.88 -6.70 16.23
N ARG A 125 3.83 -5.85 16.23
CA ARG A 125 3.98 -4.44 16.55
C ARG A 125 4.53 -4.26 17.96
N LEU A 126 5.66 -3.57 18.06
CA LEU A 126 6.28 -3.18 19.34
C LEU A 126 5.86 -1.76 19.74
N ALA A 127 6.12 -0.77 18.88
CA ALA A 127 5.88 0.63 19.19
C ALA A 127 5.79 1.49 17.93
N ASP A 128 5.19 2.68 18.09
CA ASP A 128 5.38 3.81 17.19
C ASP A 128 6.30 4.82 17.89
N VAL A 129 7.36 5.22 17.19
CA VAL A 129 8.39 6.14 17.68
C VAL A 129 8.17 7.50 17.01
N PRO A 130 7.67 8.52 17.73
CA PRO A 130 7.46 9.85 17.17
C PRO A 130 8.74 10.48 16.66
N LEU A 131 8.65 11.21 15.54
CA LEU A 131 9.75 11.91 14.88
C LEU A 131 9.62 13.44 14.93
N ASP A 132 8.79 13.95 15.81
CA ASP A 132 8.51 15.37 15.99
C ASP A 132 9.76 16.20 16.38
N ALA A 133 10.75 15.56 17.00
CA ALA A 133 12.04 16.17 17.35
C ALA A 133 13.14 16.01 16.28
N VAL A 134 12.85 15.38 15.14
CA VAL A 134 13.83 15.18 14.07
C VAL A 134 14.04 16.47 13.30
N GLU A 135 15.27 16.97 13.30
CA GLU A 135 15.63 18.17 12.56
C GLU A 135 15.65 17.92 11.04
N PRO A 136 15.22 18.90 10.23
CA PRO A 136 15.37 18.84 8.79
C PRO A 136 16.85 18.79 8.39
N PRO A 137 17.17 18.21 7.20
CA PRO A 137 18.55 18.14 6.72
C PRO A 137 19.15 19.55 6.54
N ALA A 138 20.43 19.70 6.89
CA ALA A 138 21.16 20.93 6.67
C ALA A 138 21.35 21.21 5.17
N GLU A 139 21.48 22.47 4.77
CA GLU A 139 21.65 22.90 3.37
C GLU A 139 22.88 22.27 2.68
N HIS A 140 23.89 21.84 3.42
CA HIS A 140 25.19 21.37 2.91
C HIS A 140 25.53 19.93 3.31
N GLY A 141 24.57 19.04 3.30
CA GLY A 141 24.79 17.62 3.53
C GLY A 141 23.75 16.99 4.45
N PRO A 142 23.69 15.65 4.47
CA PRO A 142 22.73 14.96 5.30
C PRO A 142 23.16 15.06 6.77
N ARG A 143 22.71 16.10 7.46
CA ARG A 143 22.66 16.12 8.92
C ARG A 143 21.23 15.77 9.29
N GLY A 144 21.05 14.65 9.91
CA GLY A 144 19.81 14.21 10.50
C GLY A 144 19.96 14.09 12.00
N SER A 145 18.87 13.83 12.65
CA SER A 145 18.83 13.48 14.05
C SER A 145 19.06 11.99 14.22
N GLU A 146 19.54 11.63 15.38
CA GLU A 146 19.60 10.23 15.83
C GLU A 146 18.33 9.94 16.61
N VAL A 147 17.60 8.90 16.18
CA VAL A 147 16.41 8.39 16.86
C VAL A 147 16.78 7.09 17.53
N ALA A 148 16.73 7.09 18.86
CA ALA A 148 16.97 5.89 19.66
C ALA A 148 15.64 5.25 20.10
N PHE A 149 15.58 3.94 20.06
CA PHE A 149 14.45 3.17 20.56
C PHE A 149 14.91 1.85 21.19
N GLU A 150 14.21 1.45 22.23
CA GLU A 150 14.46 0.21 22.95
C GLU A 150 13.62 -0.91 22.28
N LEU A 151 14.26 -2.00 21.93
CA LEU A 151 13.57 -3.25 21.64
C LEU A 151 13.31 -3.91 23.00
N ALA A 152 12.05 -4.04 23.40
CA ALA A 152 11.75 -4.84 24.58
C ALA A 152 12.43 -6.20 24.39
N ALA A 153 13.32 -6.57 25.31
CA ALA A 153 13.90 -7.89 25.33
C ALA A 153 12.73 -8.86 25.21
N GLY A 154 12.73 -9.67 24.17
CA GLY A 154 11.62 -10.57 23.89
C GLY A 154 11.24 -11.25 25.17
N ALA A 155 9.97 -11.28 25.50
CA ALA A 155 9.44 -12.12 26.56
C ALA A 155 9.71 -13.57 26.12
N ALA A 156 10.95 -14.01 26.30
CA ALA A 156 11.33 -15.39 26.19
C ALA A 156 10.52 -16.11 27.25
N SER A 157 9.53 -16.82 26.80
CA SER A 157 8.77 -17.74 27.62
C SER A 157 9.74 -18.75 28.21
N GLY A 158 9.95 -18.70 29.53
CA GLY A 158 10.43 -19.80 30.34
C GLY A 158 11.95 -19.88 30.51
N ASP A 159 12.34 -19.75 31.74
CA ASP A 159 13.54 -20.25 32.44
C ASP A 159 14.51 -21.14 31.63
N LEU A 160 15.23 -20.57 30.67
CA LEU A 160 16.43 -21.13 30.14
C LEU A 160 17.55 -20.14 30.45
N LEU A 161 18.56 -20.57 31.20
CA LEU A 161 19.81 -19.88 31.41
C LEU A 161 20.35 -19.41 30.05
N GLN A 162 20.20 -18.13 29.73
CA GLN A 162 20.83 -17.53 28.56
C GLN A 162 22.33 -17.49 28.82
N LEU A 163 23.06 -18.32 28.12
CA LEU A 163 24.53 -18.23 28.08
C LEU A 163 24.87 -16.96 27.28
N PRO A 164 25.80 -16.12 27.75
CA PRO A 164 26.27 -14.95 26.99
C PRO A 164 26.78 -15.42 25.62
N GLY A 165 26.25 -14.88 24.54
CA GLY A 165 26.62 -15.21 23.15
C GLY A 165 25.59 -16.06 22.37
N PHE A 166 24.48 -16.46 22.96
CA PHE A 166 23.37 -17.16 22.33
C PHE A 166 22.03 -16.41 22.53
N ALA A 167 22.07 -15.09 22.39
CA ALA A 167 20.81 -14.35 22.28
C ALA A 167 20.15 -14.74 20.95
N ASP A 168 18.88 -15.16 20.99
CA ASP A 168 18.11 -15.42 19.79
C ASP A 168 18.05 -14.13 18.96
N ALA A 169 18.39 -14.24 17.68
CA ALA A 169 18.29 -13.12 16.75
C ALA A 169 16.84 -12.74 16.57
N SER A 170 16.49 -11.47 16.81
CA SER A 170 15.18 -10.93 16.47
C SER A 170 15.18 -10.32 15.07
N ARG A 171 14.13 -10.58 14.32
CA ARG A 171 13.86 -9.89 13.05
C ARG A 171 13.15 -8.58 13.35
N VAL A 172 13.79 -7.47 13.01
CA VAL A 172 13.27 -6.12 13.20
C VAL A 172 12.84 -5.54 11.87
N CYS A 173 11.64 -4.96 11.85
CA CYS A 173 11.10 -4.20 10.73
C CYS A 173 10.76 -2.78 11.22
N VAL A 174 11.37 -1.76 10.60
CA VAL A 174 11.14 -0.35 10.92
C VAL A 174 10.49 0.32 9.72
N TRP A 175 9.18 0.58 9.81
CA TRP A 175 8.41 1.27 8.77
C TRP A 175 8.67 2.77 8.83
N LEU A 176 8.91 3.36 7.66
CA LEU A 176 9.16 4.79 7.52
C LEU A 176 7.85 5.59 7.38
N PRO A 177 7.85 6.90 7.65
CA PRO A 177 6.66 7.75 7.56
C PRO A 177 5.97 7.65 6.20
N ALA A 178 4.66 7.36 6.17
CA ALA A 178 3.92 7.13 4.93
C ALA A 178 3.65 8.41 4.13
N LEU A 179 3.62 9.57 4.78
CA LEU A 179 3.23 10.85 4.19
C LEU A 179 4.37 11.87 4.13
N ARG A 180 5.60 11.40 4.28
CA ARG A 180 6.81 12.23 4.26
C ARG A 180 7.98 11.47 3.67
N GLY A 181 8.89 12.18 3.00
CA GLY A 181 10.16 11.63 2.54
C GLY A 181 11.19 11.59 3.65
N ALA A 182 12.17 10.68 3.54
CA ALA A 182 13.25 10.54 4.50
C ALA A 182 14.59 10.28 3.81
N ARG A 183 15.67 10.65 4.48
CA ARG A 183 17.05 10.25 4.16
C ARG A 183 17.58 9.47 5.35
N LEU A 184 18.30 8.42 5.08
CA LEU A 184 18.69 7.43 6.07
C LEU A 184 20.22 7.25 6.06
N GLY A 185 20.82 7.25 7.23
CA GLY A 185 22.23 6.98 7.44
C GLY A 185 22.46 5.54 7.91
N ARG A 186 22.97 5.38 9.13
CA ARG A 186 23.26 4.09 9.75
C ARG A 186 22.17 3.68 10.72
N VAL A 187 22.01 2.38 10.85
CA VAL A 187 21.39 1.76 12.02
C VAL A 187 22.51 1.22 12.89
N ARG A 188 22.49 1.53 14.19
CA ARG A 188 23.47 1.11 15.18
C ARG A 188 22.77 0.42 16.34
N GLY A 189 23.43 -0.51 16.98
CA GLY A 189 22.87 -1.22 18.12
C GLY A 189 23.90 -1.57 19.17
N ASN A 190 23.45 -1.89 20.38
CA ASN A 190 24.26 -2.38 21.49
C ASN A 190 24.48 -3.90 21.45
N GLY A 191 23.94 -4.60 20.45
CA GLY A 191 24.13 -6.03 20.24
C GLY A 191 25.46 -6.40 19.60
N THR A 192 25.67 -7.68 19.36
CA THR A 192 26.92 -8.20 18.74
C THR A 192 26.85 -8.17 17.22
N PHE A 193 25.68 -8.16 16.62
CA PHE A 193 25.49 -8.08 15.17
C PHE A 193 24.24 -7.29 14.78
N LEU A 194 24.27 -6.78 13.55
CA LEU A 194 23.16 -6.22 12.82
C LEU A 194 23.37 -6.52 11.33
N ARG A 195 22.49 -7.30 10.74
CA ARG A 195 22.65 -7.76 9.35
C ARG A 195 21.34 -7.68 8.58
N PRO A 196 21.39 -7.47 7.26
CA PRO A 196 20.19 -7.52 6.42
C PRO A 196 19.50 -8.88 6.55
N VAL A 197 18.17 -8.89 6.52
CA VAL A 197 17.42 -10.14 6.29
C VAL A 197 17.75 -10.65 4.90
N GLU A 198 18.19 -11.90 4.79
CA GLU A 198 18.39 -12.51 3.48
C GLU A 198 17.07 -12.56 2.70
N ARG A 199 17.16 -12.25 1.39
CA ARG A 199 16.00 -12.40 0.51
C ARG A 199 15.74 -13.87 0.30
N ASP A 200 14.68 -14.37 0.91
CA ASP A 200 14.19 -15.71 0.63
C ASP A 200 13.38 -15.68 -0.68
N ALA A 201 13.81 -16.49 -1.65
CA ALA A 201 13.13 -16.58 -2.95
C ALA A 201 11.69 -17.13 -2.83
N THR A 202 11.33 -17.72 -1.68
CA THR A 202 9.97 -18.20 -1.41
C THR A 202 9.04 -17.11 -0.90
N VAL A 203 9.57 -15.96 -0.45
CA VAL A 203 8.75 -14.81 -0.04
C VAL A 203 8.10 -14.19 -1.26
N ARG A 204 6.76 -14.20 -1.28
CA ARG A 204 5.98 -13.61 -2.37
C ARG A 204 6.05 -12.09 -2.33
N ARG A 205 6.10 -11.48 -3.52
CA ARG A 205 6.14 -10.03 -3.70
C ARG A 205 4.76 -9.48 -3.98
N LEU A 206 4.38 -8.45 -3.24
CA LEU A 206 3.13 -7.72 -3.38
C LEU A 206 3.40 -6.32 -3.93
N LEU A 207 2.85 -6.01 -5.10
CA LEU A 207 2.81 -4.65 -5.63
C LEU A 207 1.41 -4.06 -5.44
N VAL A 208 1.32 -2.88 -4.86
CA VAL A 208 0.07 -2.13 -4.71
C VAL A 208 0.14 -0.86 -5.55
N LEU A 209 -0.81 -0.71 -6.47
CA LEU A 209 -1.04 0.46 -7.32
C LEU A 209 -2.36 1.10 -6.88
N GLY A 210 -2.30 2.19 -6.11
CA GLY A 210 -3.48 2.74 -5.46
C GLY A 210 -3.44 4.25 -5.30
N ASP A 211 -4.41 4.77 -4.57
CA ASP A 211 -4.56 6.17 -4.23
C ASP A 211 -4.20 6.49 -2.77
N SER A 212 -4.78 7.55 -2.20
CA SER A 212 -4.51 7.98 -0.83
C SER A 212 -4.84 6.92 0.23
N VAL A 213 -5.90 6.13 0.01
CA VAL A 213 -6.30 5.08 0.95
C VAL A 213 -5.24 3.99 1.06
N ALA A 214 -4.71 3.56 -0.07
CA ALA A 214 -3.64 2.57 -0.12
C ALA A 214 -2.27 3.16 0.25
N GLN A 215 -2.04 4.47 0.04
CA GLN A 215 -0.84 5.15 0.53
C GLN A 215 -0.79 5.22 2.05
N GLY A 216 -1.94 5.22 2.73
CA GLY A 216 -2.04 5.31 4.18
C GLY A 216 -2.29 6.73 4.69
N PHE A 217 -3.04 7.55 3.92
CA PHE A 217 -3.51 8.85 4.39
C PHE A 217 -4.31 8.68 5.66
N VAL A 218 -3.98 9.50 6.66
CA VAL A 218 -4.67 9.60 7.95
C VAL A 218 -4.63 8.33 8.82
N CYS A 219 -3.86 7.31 8.42
CA CYS A 219 -3.52 6.24 9.34
C CYS A 219 -2.64 6.82 10.46
N ASP A 220 -2.90 6.45 11.69
CA ASP A 220 -2.19 6.92 12.88
C ASP A 220 -0.77 6.32 13.01
N SER A 221 -0.41 5.38 12.16
CA SER A 221 0.91 4.75 12.10
C SER A 221 1.27 4.38 10.67
N PRO A 222 2.55 4.44 10.27
CA PRO A 222 3.01 4.01 8.94
C PRO A 222 2.69 2.55 8.61
N ALA A 223 2.59 1.70 9.62
CA ALA A 223 2.26 0.28 9.45
C ALA A 223 0.78 -0.03 9.66
N ALA A 224 -0.08 1.00 9.82
CA ALA A 224 -1.52 0.85 9.95
C ALA A 224 -2.28 1.00 8.61
N SER A 225 -1.61 1.31 7.50
CA SER A 225 -2.23 1.25 6.17
C SER A 225 -2.59 -0.19 5.82
N TRP A 226 -3.72 -0.41 5.14
CA TRP A 226 -4.14 -1.76 4.79
C TRP A 226 -3.07 -2.57 4.02
N PRO A 227 -2.26 -1.98 3.08
CA PRO A 227 -1.21 -2.75 2.42
C PRO A 227 -0.10 -3.20 3.37
N ALA A 228 0.26 -2.35 4.34
CA ALA A 228 1.28 -2.68 5.34
C ALA A 228 0.79 -3.78 6.30
N ILE A 229 -0.48 -3.73 6.71
CA ILE A 229 -1.10 -4.77 7.54
C ILE A 229 -1.06 -6.12 6.81
N VAL A 230 -1.58 -6.17 5.57
CA VAL A 230 -1.61 -7.41 4.75
C VAL A 230 -0.21 -7.96 4.54
N ALA A 231 0.76 -7.09 4.17
CA ALA A 231 2.12 -7.52 3.92
C ALA A 231 2.78 -8.12 5.17
N ARG A 232 2.61 -7.48 6.33
CA ARG A 232 3.15 -7.95 7.61
C ARG A 232 2.57 -9.31 8.00
N GLU A 233 1.24 -9.45 7.95
CA GLU A 233 0.56 -10.64 8.45
C GLU A 233 0.76 -11.86 7.56
N ARG A 234 0.95 -11.64 6.26
CA ARG A 234 1.25 -12.70 5.30
C ARG A 234 2.74 -12.89 5.01
N GLY A 235 3.60 -12.07 5.60
CA GLY A 235 5.04 -12.12 5.33
C GLY A 235 5.37 -11.82 3.87
N LEU A 236 4.67 -10.87 3.22
CA LEU A 236 4.89 -10.49 1.84
C LEU A 236 5.92 -9.37 1.71
N ASP A 237 6.72 -9.40 0.64
CA ASP A 237 7.60 -8.27 0.29
C ASP A 237 6.80 -7.20 -0.46
N LEU A 238 6.42 -6.15 0.27
CA LEU A 238 5.57 -5.06 -0.23
C LEU A 238 6.38 -4.02 -0.99
N VAL A 239 5.90 -3.67 -2.18
CA VAL A 239 6.18 -2.42 -2.88
C VAL A 239 4.86 -1.63 -3.01
N ASN A 240 4.76 -0.49 -2.34
CA ASN A 240 3.56 0.35 -2.36
C ASN A 240 3.77 1.56 -3.27
N GLN A 241 3.24 1.51 -4.49
CA GLN A 241 3.26 2.62 -5.44
C GLN A 241 1.94 3.41 -5.48
N SER A 242 1.27 3.52 -4.34
CA SER A 242 0.06 4.32 -4.21
C SER A 242 0.40 5.80 -4.01
N VAL A 243 -0.40 6.70 -4.58
CA VAL A 243 -0.23 8.15 -4.50
C VAL A 243 -1.57 8.82 -4.25
N GLY A 244 -1.62 9.71 -3.27
CA GLY A 244 -2.83 10.49 -2.97
C GLY A 244 -3.40 11.18 -4.21
N GLY A 245 -4.70 11.06 -4.41
CA GLY A 245 -5.40 11.66 -5.55
C GLY A 245 -5.27 10.88 -6.88
N GLN A 246 -4.58 9.75 -6.92
CA GLN A 246 -4.31 9.02 -8.15
C GLN A 246 -5.58 8.46 -8.79
N VAL A 247 -5.60 8.50 -10.13
CA VAL A 247 -6.58 7.88 -11.01
C VAL A 247 -5.89 6.92 -11.97
N PHE A 248 -6.61 6.21 -12.82
CA PHE A 248 -6.01 5.36 -13.84
C PHE A 248 -5.23 6.18 -14.87
N GLN A 249 -3.91 6.10 -14.82
CA GLN A 249 -2.98 6.83 -15.69
C GLN A 249 -2.00 5.86 -16.31
N PRO A 250 -2.22 5.43 -17.56
CA PRO A 250 -1.31 4.50 -18.24
C PRO A 250 0.14 4.97 -18.29
N SER A 251 0.38 6.28 -18.36
CA SER A 251 1.73 6.85 -18.35
C SER A 251 2.48 6.68 -17.03
N ALA A 252 1.77 6.51 -15.91
CA ALA A 252 2.39 6.29 -14.60
C ALA A 252 3.02 4.90 -14.42
N LEU A 253 2.79 3.99 -15.39
CA LEU A 253 3.34 2.63 -15.39
C LEU A 253 4.72 2.54 -16.08
N VAL A 254 5.28 3.66 -16.54
CA VAL A 254 6.59 3.68 -17.18
C VAL A 254 7.70 3.22 -16.23
N GLY A 255 8.59 2.35 -16.69
CA GLY A 255 9.74 1.87 -15.91
C GLY A 255 9.42 0.82 -14.84
N LEU A 256 8.16 0.40 -14.71
CA LEU A 256 7.77 -0.66 -13.77
C LEU A 256 8.32 -2.04 -14.14
N ASP A 257 8.69 -2.24 -15.38
CA ASP A 257 9.40 -3.43 -15.87
C ASP A 257 10.78 -3.64 -15.22
N ARG A 258 11.31 -2.62 -14.54
CA ARG A 258 12.55 -2.71 -13.76
C ARG A 258 12.38 -3.20 -12.33
N LEU A 259 11.15 -3.24 -11.83
CA LEU A 259 10.89 -3.85 -10.54
C LEU A 259 11.06 -5.37 -10.64
N ASP A 260 11.53 -5.97 -9.57
CA ASP A 260 11.43 -7.43 -9.42
C ASP A 260 9.98 -7.85 -9.62
N ALA A 261 9.74 -8.86 -10.44
CA ALA A 261 8.39 -9.29 -10.81
C ALA A 261 7.55 -9.61 -9.55
N PRO A 262 6.38 -8.98 -9.38
CA PRO A 262 5.48 -9.30 -8.28
C PRO A 262 4.78 -10.64 -8.52
N ASP A 263 4.47 -11.36 -7.45
CA ASP A 263 3.58 -12.53 -7.49
C ASP A 263 2.11 -12.10 -7.47
N VAL A 264 1.84 -10.97 -6.81
CA VAL A 264 0.51 -10.39 -6.69
C VAL A 264 0.56 -8.89 -6.99
N VAL A 265 -0.34 -8.43 -7.83
CA VAL A 265 -0.58 -7.00 -8.09
C VAL A 265 -1.99 -6.65 -7.62
N ILE A 266 -2.10 -5.65 -6.76
CA ILE A 266 -3.39 -5.09 -6.36
C ILE A 266 -3.52 -3.69 -6.97
N VAL A 267 -4.60 -3.47 -7.73
CA VAL A 267 -4.97 -2.16 -8.27
C VAL A 267 -6.16 -1.64 -7.47
N ALA A 268 -5.97 -0.57 -6.71
CA ALA A 268 -6.98 0.05 -5.84
C ALA A 268 -7.17 1.52 -6.22
N LEU A 269 -7.82 1.76 -7.35
CA LEU A 269 -8.03 3.07 -7.96
C LEU A 269 -9.50 3.27 -8.34
N GLY A 270 -9.90 4.52 -8.48
CA GLY A 270 -11.24 4.88 -8.99
C GLY A 270 -12.00 5.86 -8.12
N ALA A 271 -11.75 5.94 -6.81
CA ALA A 271 -12.44 6.83 -5.89
C ALA A 271 -12.28 8.31 -6.26
N ASN A 272 -11.13 8.71 -6.78
CA ASN A 272 -10.82 10.10 -7.11
C ASN A 272 -11.56 10.66 -8.34
N TYR A 273 -12.22 9.82 -9.13
CA TYR A 273 -13.11 10.32 -10.17
C TYR A 273 -14.35 11.03 -9.63
N SER A 274 -14.63 10.94 -8.33
CA SER A 274 -15.70 11.69 -7.67
C SER A 274 -15.47 13.20 -7.64
N TYR A 275 -14.22 13.66 -7.70
CA TYR A 275 -13.85 15.07 -7.52
C TYR A 275 -13.86 15.90 -8.80
N GLY A 276 -14.03 15.30 -9.95
CA GLY A 276 -13.91 16.04 -11.20
C GLY A 276 -14.80 15.54 -12.33
N ARG A 277 -14.90 16.37 -13.36
CA ARG A 277 -15.65 16.02 -14.56
C ARG A 277 -14.74 15.34 -15.57
N ALA A 278 -15.08 14.10 -15.91
CA ALA A 278 -14.40 13.36 -16.97
C ALA A 278 -15.44 12.66 -17.83
N SER A 279 -15.18 12.58 -19.12
CA SER A 279 -16.09 11.83 -19.99
C SER A 279 -15.91 10.34 -19.76
N VAL A 280 -17.02 9.61 -19.67
CA VAL A 280 -17.03 8.14 -19.52
C VAL A 280 -16.16 7.49 -20.59
N ALA A 281 -16.19 7.97 -21.84
CA ALA A 281 -15.42 7.41 -22.94
C ALA A 281 -13.90 7.54 -22.72
N VAL A 282 -13.43 8.69 -22.20
CA VAL A 282 -12.01 8.91 -21.90
C VAL A 282 -11.57 8.00 -20.76
N VAL A 283 -12.34 7.98 -19.66
CA VAL A 283 -12.02 7.15 -18.50
C VAL A 283 -12.04 5.65 -18.85
N SER A 284 -13.03 5.19 -19.63
CA SER A 284 -13.08 3.79 -20.08
C SER A 284 -11.85 3.38 -20.89
N ARG A 285 -11.35 4.29 -21.74
CA ARG A 285 -10.12 4.04 -22.51
C ARG A 285 -8.91 3.97 -21.58
N GLU A 286 -8.77 4.93 -20.66
CA GLU A 286 -7.62 4.99 -19.74
C GLU A 286 -7.59 3.80 -18.78
N VAL A 287 -8.73 3.41 -18.21
CA VAL A 287 -8.86 2.21 -17.37
C VAL A 287 -8.49 0.95 -18.15
N THR A 288 -9.04 0.81 -19.38
CA THR A 288 -8.74 -0.35 -20.23
C THR A 288 -7.25 -0.43 -20.58
N GLU A 289 -6.65 0.71 -20.96
CA GLU A 289 -5.23 0.78 -21.30
C GLU A 289 -4.36 0.49 -20.08
N TYR A 290 -4.69 1.07 -18.91
CA TYR A 290 -3.96 0.87 -17.67
C TYR A 290 -3.93 -0.60 -17.26
N LEU A 291 -5.09 -1.26 -17.15
CA LEU A 291 -5.18 -2.66 -16.77
C LEU A 291 -4.54 -3.58 -17.82
N SER A 292 -4.63 -3.24 -19.11
CA SER A 292 -3.94 -3.98 -20.17
C SER A 292 -2.43 -3.88 -20.08
N ARG A 293 -1.88 -2.73 -19.68
CA ARG A 293 -0.44 -2.54 -19.45
C ARG A 293 0.04 -3.27 -18.21
N VAL A 294 -0.72 -3.22 -17.10
CA VAL A 294 -0.41 -3.98 -15.89
C VAL A 294 -0.34 -5.47 -16.20
N ASP A 295 -1.33 -5.99 -16.95
CA ASP A 295 -1.35 -7.39 -17.37
C ASP A 295 -0.18 -7.78 -18.28
N ALA A 296 0.25 -6.86 -19.15
CA ALA A 296 1.37 -7.10 -20.06
C ALA A 296 2.73 -7.05 -19.33
N LEU A 297 2.86 -6.21 -18.30
CA LEU A 297 4.08 -6.12 -17.50
C LEU A 297 4.32 -7.39 -16.68
N TRP A 298 3.26 -7.98 -16.13
CA TRP A 298 3.37 -9.14 -15.24
C TRP A 298 2.34 -10.22 -15.59
N PRO A 299 2.58 -10.94 -16.69
CA PRO A 299 1.62 -11.92 -17.19
C PRO A 299 1.37 -13.08 -16.22
N ASP A 300 2.36 -13.41 -15.38
CA ASP A 300 2.29 -14.52 -14.44
C ASP A 300 1.81 -14.10 -13.04
N ALA A 301 1.70 -12.79 -12.77
CA ALA A 301 1.21 -12.31 -11.50
C ALA A 301 -0.30 -12.50 -11.34
N SER A 302 -0.73 -12.83 -10.14
CA SER A 302 -2.14 -12.75 -9.77
C SER A 302 -2.56 -11.28 -9.70
N LEU A 303 -3.68 -10.92 -10.34
CA LEU A 303 -4.16 -9.53 -10.40
C LEU A 303 -5.49 -9.41 -9.65
N LEU A 304 -5.51 -8.59 -8.61
CA LEU A 304 -6.70 -8.17 -7.87
C LEU A 304 -7.03 -6.71 -8.19
N VAL A 305 -8.23 -6.46 -8.70
CA VAL A 305 -8.71 -5.10 -8.98
C VAL A 305 -9.81 -4.76 -7.98
N MET A 306 -9.55 -3.76 -7.13
CA MET A 306 -10.47 -3.28 -6.11
C MET A 306 -11.30 -2.13 -6.68
N VAL A 307 -12.60 -2.33 -6.77
CA VAL A 307 -13.56 -1.33 -7.23
C VAL A 307 -14.04 -0.52 -6.03
N PRO A 308 -14.04 0.83 -6.08
CA PRO A 308 -14.58 1.63 -5.00
C PRO A 308 -16.08 1.36 -4.81
N PRO A 309 -16.63 1.45 -3.58
CA PRO A 309 -18.04 1.23 -3.33
C PRO A 309 -18.89 2.26 -4.07
N ALA A 310 -20.08 1.86 -4.53
CA ALA A 310 -20.98 2.73 -5.27
C ALA A 310 -21.68 3.77 -4.38
N GLY A 311 -21.81 3.50 -3.09
CA GLY A 311 -22.43 4.35 -2.08
C GLY A 311 -21.45 5.25 -1.33
N GLY A 312 -21.98 6.10 -0.45
CA GLY A 312 -21.21 6.83 0.56
C GLY A 312 -20.42 8.06 0.10
N LYS A 313 -20.06 8.19 -1.17
CA LYS A 313 -19.26 9.32 -1.64
C LYS A 313 -20.08 10.29 -2.52
N THR A 314 -20.18 11.53 -2.06
CA THR A 314 -20.77 12.61 -2.86
C THR A 314 -19.85 12.93 -4.03
N SER A 315 -20.37 12.82 -5.26
CA SER A 315 -19.60 13.18 -6.47
C SER A 315 -20.05 14.52 -7.04
N VAL A 316 -19.09 15.25 -7.65
CA VAL A 316 -19.44 16.51 -8.32
C VAL A 316 -20.37 16.24 -9.53
N PRO A 317 -21.33 17.13 -9.80
CA PRO A 317 -22.23 16.98 -10.95
C PRO A 317 -21.46 16.82 -12.27
N GLY A 318 -21.79 15.77 -13.03
CA GLY A 318 -21.13 15.45 -14.30
C GLY A 318 -19.83 14.67 -14.17
N SER A 319 -19.50 14.16 -12.98
CA SER A 319 -18.42 13.18 -12.80
C SER A 319 -18.82 11.82 -13.39
N CYS A 320 -17.82 11.02 -13.78
CA CYS A 320 -18.05 9.64 -14.21
C CYS A 320 -18.10 8.65 -13.05
N TYR A 321 -17.95 9.10 -11.81
CA TYR A 321 -17.87 8.23 -10.63
C TYR A 321 -19.07 7.27 -10.51
N PRO A 322 -20.33 7.67 -10.78
CA PRO A 322 -21.45 6.73 -10.74
C PRO A 322 -21.34 5.55 -11.69
N PHE A 323 -20.48 5.65 -12.70
CA PHE A 323 -20.24 4.61 -13.70
C PHE A 323 -18.91 3.88 -13.51
N ILE A 324 -18.10 4.28 -12.50
CA ILE A 324 -16.72 3.81 -12.38
C ILE A 324 -16.64 2.30 -12.15
N GLY A 325 -17.54 1.73 -11.36
CA GLY A 325 -17.61 0.29 -11.16
C GLY A 325 -17.82 -0.48 -12.46
N LYS A 326 -18.80 -0.03 -13.28
CA LYS A 326 -19.03 -0.64 -14.59
C LYS A 326 -17.83 -0.48 -15.52
N ILE A 327 -17.20 0.70 -15.53
CA ILE A 327 -16.01 0.96 -16.38
C ILE A 327 -14.88 0.02 -16.03
N ILE A 328 -14.59 -0.16 -14.73
CA ILE A 328 -13.56 -1.07 -14.24
C ILE A 328 -13.93 -2.51 -14.59
N GLY A 329 -15.16 -2.94 -14.30
CA GLY A 329 -15.65 -4.28 -14.60
C GLY A 329 -15.53 -4.65 -16.07
N ASP A 330 -15.94 -3.76 -16.98
CA ASP A 330 -15.80 -3.96 -18.42
C ASP A 330 -14.32 -4.13 -18.84
N ALA A 331 -13.39 -3.41 -18.21
CA ALA A 331 -11.97 -3.52 -18.49
C ALA A 331 -11.36 -4.81 -17.92
N VAL A 332 -11.73 -5.18 -16.70
CA VAL A 332 -11.34 -6.44 -16.06
C VAL A 332 -11.82 -7.64 -16.87
N ALA A 333 -13.08 -7.61 -17.35
CA ALA A 333 -13.63 -8.67 -18.18
C ALA A 333 -12.79 -8.92 -19.45
N ARG A 334 -12.29 -7.86 -20.08
CA ARG A 334 -11.41 -7.98 -21.27
C ARG A 334 -10.07 -8.62 -20.93
N VAL A 335 -9.46 -8.23 -19.82
CA VAL A 335 -8.20 -8.83 -19.35
C VAL A 335 -8.44 -10.31 -18.98
N ARG A 336 -9.55 -10.63 -18.31
CA ARG A 336 -9.92 -11.97 -17.92
C ARG A 336 -10.08 -12.90 -19.14
N VAL A 337 -10.81 -12.46 -20.16
CA VAL A 337 -11.00 -13.23 -21.40
C VAL A 337 -9.65 -13.55 -22.04
N ARG A 338 -8.76 -12.57 -22.12
CA ARG A 338 -7.41 -12.76 -22.69
C ARG A 338 -6.61 -13.75 -21.87
N ARG A 339 -6.52 -13.59 -20.55
CA ARG A 339 -5.77 -14.50 -19.67
C ARG A 339 -6.27 -15.92 -19.74
N VAL A 340 -7.59 -16.12 -19.73
CA VAL A 340 -8.21 -17.45 -19.87
C VAL A 340 -7.87 -18.07 -21.22
N SER A 341 -7.92 -17.30 -22.32
CA SER A 341 -7.57 -17.81 -23.66
C SER A 341 -6.10 -18.20 -23.79
N GLU A 342 -5.22 -17.61 -22.96
CA GLU A 342 -3.78 -17.87 -22.93
C GLU A 342 -3.39 -18.88 -21.82
N GLY A 343 -4.38 -19.43 -21.09
CA GLY A 343 -4.13 -20.38 -19.99
C GLY A 343 -3.41 -19.78 -18.79
N ARG A 344 -3.54 -18.46 -18.58
CA ARG A 344 -2.90 -17.73 -17.48
C ARG A 344 -3.82 -17.62 -16.26
N VAL A 345 -3.21 -17.30 -15.11
CA VAL A 345 -3.91 -17.05 -13.85
C VAL A 345 -5.01 -16.00 -14.02
N ALA A 346 -6.17 -16.21 -13.40
CA ALA A 346 -7.32 -15.34 -13.50
C ALA A 346 -7.07 -13.94 -12.92
N VAL A 347 -7.88 -12.98 -13.37
CA VAL A 347 -8.01 -11.65 -12.78
C VAL A 347 -9.23 -11.63 -11.89
N TYR A 348 -9.08 -11.14 -10.70
CA TYR A 348 -10.16 -10.99 -9.74
C TYR A 348 -10.58 -9.53 -9.62
N GLU A 349 -11.89 -9.30 -9.65
CA GLU A 349 -12.52 -8.02 -9.38
C GLU A 349 -13.33 -8.15 -8.11
N VAL A 350 -13.13 -7.20 -7.19
CA VAL A 350 -13.85 -7.16 -5.93
C VAL A 350 -14.32 -5.74 -5.65
N VAL A 351 -15.54 -5.59 -5.17
CA VAL A 351 -16.03 -4.30 -4.68
C VAL A 351 -15.53 -4.13 -3.25
N GLN A 352 -14.89 -3.00 -2.97
CA GLN A 352 -14.44 -2.67 -1.61
C GLN A 352 -15.64 -2.58 -0.67
N PRO A 353 -15.48 -2.99 0.60
CA PRO A 353 -16.53 -2.79 1.59
C PRO A 353 -16.81 -1.30 1.77
N GLU A 354 -18.06 -0.95 1.95
CA GLU A 354 -18.47 0.38 2.36
C GLU A 354 -18.18 0.55 3.85
N LEU A 355 -17.39 1.56 4.20
CA LEU A 355 -17.07 1.87 5.58
C LEU A 355 -18.11 2.85 6.14
N GLY A 356 -18.61 2.60 7.35
CA GLY A 356 -19.46 3.53 8.07
C GLY A 356 -18.72 4.85 8.39
N GLU A 357 -19.47 5.93 8.65
CA GLU A 357 -18.88 7.25 8.94
C GLU A 357 -17.93 7.22 10.15
N GLU A 358 -18.19 6.37 11.13
CA GLU A 358 -17.34 6.17 12.32
C GLU A 358 -15.98 5.56 11.99
N LEU A 359 -15.85 4.90 10.85
CA LEU A 359 -14.61 4.29 10.36
C LEU A 359 -13.84 5.21 9.41
N LEU A 360 -14.33 6.43 9.19
CA LEU A 360 -13.71 7.43 8.32
C LEU A 360 -13.11 8.57 9.14
N SER A 361 -11.88 8.94 8.82
CA SER A 361 -11.15 10.03 9.47
C SER A 361 -11.53 11.41 8.94
N ASP A 362 -12.02 11.49 7.71
CA ASP A 362 -12.37 12.75 7.07
C ASP A 362 -13.54 12.62 6.08
N ALA A 363 -13.95 13.75 5.51
CA ALA A 363 -15.03 13.81 4.51
C ALA A 363 -14.61 13.26 3.13
N ASP A 364 -13.31 13.08 2.91
CA ASP A 364 -12.77 12.55 1.65
C ASP A 364 -12.79 11.02 1.61
N GLY A 365 -13.17 10.39 2.73
CA GLY A 365 -13.35 8.95 2.84
C GLY A 365 -12.06 8.19 3.17
N HIS A 366 -11.09 8.84 3.79
CA HIS A 366 -9.91 8.17 4.31
C HIS A 366 -10.27 7.37 5.57
N PRO A 367 -9.87 6.10 5.66
CA PRO A 367 -10.23 5.26 6.79
C PRO A 367 -9.47 5.64 8.06
N THR A 368 -10.09 5.42 9.22
CA THR A 368 -9.38 5.33 10.50
C THR A 368 -8.48 4.09 10.51
N ALA A 369 -7.67 3.91 11.56
CA ALA A 369 -6.88 2.68 11.73
C ALA A 369 -7.77 1.43 11.75
N GLU A 370 -8.95 1.50 12.36
CA GLU A 370 -9.94 0.41 12.37
C GLU A 370 -10.53 0.18 10.97
N GLY A 371 -10.89 1.25 10.25
CA GLY A 371 -11.33 1.15 8.85
C GLY A 371 -10.26 0.55 7.94
N ALA A 372 -9.00 0.93 8.11
CA ALA A 372 -7.88 0.35 7.38
C ALA A 372 -7.68 -1.14 7.72
N ARG A 373 -7.93 -1.55 8.98
CA ARG A 373 -7.91 -2.94 9.41
C ARG A 373 -8.99 -3.76 8.70
N ILE A 374 -10.22 -3.24 8.63
CA ILE A 374 -11.32 -3.89 7.91
C ILE A 374 -10.99 -4.08 6.42
N LEU A 375 -10.37 -3.06 5.79
CA LEU A 375 -9.91 -3.19 4.41
C LEU A 375 -8.81 -4.25 4.28
N ALA A 376 -7.89 -4.33 5.24
CA ALA A 376 -6.84 -5.33 5.25
C ALA A 376 -7.41 -6.74 5.37
N ASP A 377 -8.33 -6.98 6.29
CA ASP A 377 -9.02 -8.27 6.49
C ASP A 377 -9.81 -8.69 5.24
N PHE A 378 -10.46 -7.71 4.60
CA PHE A 378 -11.16 -7.95 3.34
C PHE A 378 -10.21 -8.38 2.23
N VAL A 379 -9.07 -7.70 2.05
CA VAL A 379 -8.05 -8.04 1.06
C VAL A 379 -7.42 -9.39 1.40
N ASP A 380 -7.12 -9.63 2.67
CA ASP A 380 -6.53 -10.86 3.16
C ASP A 380 -7.37 -12.09 2.78
N ALA A 381 -8.68 -12.04 3.04
CA ALA A 381 -9.61 -13.09 2.64
C ALA A 381 -9.64 -13.33 1.12
N ARG A 382 -9.49 -12.28 0.30
CA ARG A 382 -9.45 -12.40 -1.16
C ARG A 382 -8.10 -12.95 -1.66
N LEU A 383 -7.02 -12.68 -0.95
CA LEU A 383 -5.73 -13.26 -1.27
C LEU A 383 -5.70 -14.77 -1.03
N ASP A 384 -6.43 -15.30 -0.05
CA ASP A 384 -6.59 -16.75 0.14
C ASP A 384 -7.23 -17.37 -1.09
N GLU A 385 -8.37 -16.84 -1.54
CA GLU A 385 -9.05 -17.32 -2.76
C GLU A 385 -8.13 -17.28 -3.99
N LEU A 386 -7.29 -16.24 -4.09
CA LEU A 386 -6.40 -15.97 -5.21
C LEU A 386 -5.19 -16.90 -5.24
N LEU A 387 -4.63 -17.20 -4.06
CA LEU A 387 -3.40 -17.97 -3.92
C LEU A 387 -3.64 -19.47 -3.78
N GLU A 388 -4.82 -19.87 -3.32
CA GLU A 388 -5.24 -21.27 -3.19
C GLU A 388 -5.84 -21.83 -4.48
N CYS A 389 -6.22 -20.97 -5.41
CA CYS A 389 -6.80 -21.41 -6.68
C CYS A 389 -5.74 -22.12 -7.54
N THR A 390 -5.61 -23.43 -7.32
CA THR A 390 -4.74 -24.34 -8.09
C THR A 390 -5.34 -24.77 -9.42
N CYS A 391 -6.58 -24.34 -9.72
CA CYS A 391 -7.37 -24.83 -10.86
C CYS A 391 -6.71 -24.67 -12.23
N LEU A 392 -5.68 -23.82 -12.35
CA LEU A 392 -4.94 -23.62 -13.60
C LEU A 392 -3.54 -24.26 -13.60
N ARG A 393 -3.08 -24.83 -12.47
CA ARG A 393 -1.80 -25.56 -12.43
C ARG A 393 -1.90 -27.01 -12.91
N ASP A 394 -3.08 -27.60 -12.82
CA ASP A 394 -3.33 -28.96 -13.32
C ASP A 394 -4.09 -28.91 -14.66
N PHE A 395 -3.36 -28.76 -15.73
CA PHE A 395 -3.82 -28.80 -17.13
C PHE A 395 -4.40 -30.20 -17.54
N GLY A 396 -5.29 -30.76 -16.77
CA GLY A 396 -5.83 -32.07 -17.11
C GLY A 396 -7.32 -32.30 -16.81
N GLN A 397 -7.91 -31.48 -15.97
CA GLN A 397 -9.34 -31.63 -15.65
C GLN A 397 -10.04 -30.27 -15.66
N PHE A 398 -10.87 -30.05 -16.66
CA PHE A 398 -11.84 -28.96 -16.72
C PHE A 398 -12.88 -29.12 -15.59
N GLY A 399 -12.48 -28.85 -14.35
CA GLY A 399 -13.37 -28.71 -13.21
C GLY A 399 -13.73 -27.24 -13.04
N ARG A 400 -15.01 -26.92 -13.02
CA ARG A 400 -15.51 -25.57 -12.73
C ARG A 400 -15.16 -25.21 -11.29
N CYS A 401 -14.13 -24.41 -11.09
CA CYS A 401 -13.89 -23.75 -9.80
C CYS A 401 -14.83 -22.54 -9.68
N GLY A 402 -15.76 -22.56 -8.74
CA GLY A 402 -16.69 -21.45 -8.49
C GLY A 402 -15.99 -20.12 -8.19
N ALA A 403 -14.80 -20.17 -7.57
CA ALA A 403 -13.99 -18.98 -7.27
C ALA A 403 -13.39 -18.33 -8.54
N CYS A 404 -13.02 -19.16 -9.56
CA CYS A 404 -12.46 -18.64 -10.82
C CYS A 404 -13.52 -18.05 -11.74
N LEU A 405 -14.79 -18.37 -11.54
CA LEU A 405 -15.88 -17.92 -12.41
C LEU A 405 -16.53 -16.63 -11.88
N GLY A 406 -16.16 -16.15 -10.67
CA GLY A 406 -16.89 -15.05 -10.01
C GLY A 406 -18.40 -15.22 -10.28
N THR A 407 -19.32 -14.95 -9.46
CA THR A 407 -20.76 -15.12 -9.67
C THR A 407 -21.29 -14.43 -10.96
N ALA A 408 -20.73 -14.78 -12.11
CA ALA A 408 -21.25 -14.46 -13.41
C ALA A 408 -22.43 -15.43 -13.65
N ALA A 409 -23.64 -14.88 -13.69
CA ALA A 409 -24.81 -15.56 -14.18
C ALA A 409 -24.45 -16.43 -15.40
N THR A 410 -24.88 -17.69 -15.37
CA THR A 410 -24.65 -18.57 -16.51
C THR A 410 -25.35 -17.98 -17.76
N PRO A 411 -24.91 -18.32 -18.98
CA PRO A 411 -25.61 -17.88 -20.18
C PRO A 411 -27.11 -18.24 -20.16
N GLU A 412 -27.51 -19.21 -19.35
CA GLU A 412 -28.94 -19.61 -19.16
C GLU A 412 -29.68 -18.57 -18.28
N ASP A 413 -29.01 -17.90 -17.33
CA ASP A 413 -29.63 -16.80 -16.53
C ASP A 413 -29.83 -15.53 -17.36
N ALA A 414 -29.01 -15.30 -18.39
CA ALA A 414 -29.16 -14.17 -19.31
C ALA A 414 -30.36 -14.37 -20.28
N ILE A 415 -30.74 -15.61 -20.56
CA ILE A 415 -31.88 -15.92 -21.42
C ILE A 415 -33.19 -15.92 -20.64
N ALA A 416 -33.14 -16.15 -19.32
CA ALA A 416 -34.34 -16.16 -18.47
C ALA A 416 -34.86 -14.73 -18.15
N GLY A 417 -34.00 -13.68 -18.24
CA GLY A 417 -34.36 -12.29 -18.01
C GLY A 417 -35.09 -11.62 -19.19
N GLU A 418 -35.11 -12.20 -20.39
CA GLU A 418 -35.78 -11.60 -21.55
C GLU A 418 -37.22 -12.16 -21.80
N ARG A 419 -37.74 -12.99 -20.92
CA ARG A 419 -39.12 -13.45 -20.96
C ARG A 419 -39.92 -13.06 -19.73
N GLY A 420 -40.14 -11.77 -19.58
CA GLY A 420 -40.96 -11.22 -18.52
C GLY A 420 -41.63 -9.95 -18.99
N ASP A 421 -42.88 -10.13 -19.36
CA ASP A 421 -43.96 -9.16 -19.38
C ASP A 421 -43.96 -8.06 -20.45
N ASP A 422 -44.48 -8.42 -21.56
CA ASP A 422 -45.20 -7.54 -22.47
C ASP A 422 -46.64 -7.40 -21.89
N PRO A 423 -47.09 -6.23 -21.42
CA PRO A 423 -48.48 -6.00 -21.09
C PRO A 423 -49.21 -5.64 -22.35
N ALA A 424 -49.78 -6.65 -23.02
CA ALA A 424 -50.75 -6.48 -24.06
C ALA A 424 -52.05 -5.89 -23.50
N ASP A 425 -52.46 -4.81 -24.15
CA ASP A 425 -53.83 -4.34 -24.43
C ASP A 425 -54.96 -4.67 -23.43
N SER A 426 -55.45 -3.62 -22.78
CA SER A 426 -56.88 -3.46 -22.57
C SER A 426 -57.24 -1.99 -22.79
N ILE A 427 -57.60 -1.71 -24.03
CA ILE A 427 -58.50 -0.60 -24.39
C ILE A 427 -59.89 -1.11 -24.09
N GLU A 428 -60.52 -0.64 -23.06
CA GLU A 428 -61.99 -0.68 -22.93
C GLU A 428 -62.50 0.74 -23.22
N ASP A 429 -63.31 0.82 -24.26
CA ASP A 429 -64.19 1.92 -24.60
C ASP A 429 -65.22 2.12 -23.50
N GLU A 430 -65.35 3.31 -22.97
CA GLU A 430 -66.64 3.82 -22.44
C GLU A 430 -66.75 5.34 -22.69
N GLU A 431 -67.84 5.68 -23.39
CA GLU A 431 -68.61 6.87 -23.68
C GLU A 431 -68.19 8.22 -23.08
#